data_0af6fdd6584e337a3d4b961c2260480e
#
_entry.id   0af6fdd6584e337a3d4b961c2260480e
#
_cell.length_a   1.000
_cell.length_b   1.000
_cell.length_c   1.000
_cell.angle_alpha   90.00
_cell.angle_beta   90.00
_cell.angle_gamma   90.00
#
_symmetry.space_group_name_H-M   'P 1'
#
loop_
_entity.id
_entity.type
_entity.pdbx_description
1 polymer ?
#
loop_
_entity_poly.entity_id
_entity_poly.type
_entity_poly.pdbx_seq_one_letter_code
_entity_poly.pdbx_strand_id
1 'polypeptide(L)'
;APYLNSFGSTETGLAPASAALLEAGVVPASLSKRKSALCDIRLVDPEGNDVPDGMPGDCAVRGPSIFSGYWNAPETNARDFAGGWFRLGDLFRRNPDGSYDFVDRAKYMIKSGGENIYPAEIEGVLLADARVAEAVVVRRADDRWGEVPVAFVARSDPSLDEAEIEALCRRSLAGYKRPKEVRFIEFEAFPRSATGKIQRHEMEARLRGEG
;
A
#
# COMPACT_ATOMS: atom_id res chain seq x y z
N ALA A 1 20.55 4.51 -17.74
CA ALA A 1 19.57 3.97 -18.70
C ALA A 1 18.19 4.52 -18.39
N PRO A 2 17.32 4.72 -19.37
CA PRO A 2 15.90 5.01 -19.15
C PRO A 2 15.24 3.91 -18.33
N TYR A 3 14.18 4.22 -17.59
CA TYR A 3 13.46 3.26 -16.76
C TYR A 3 11.95 3.42 -16.85
N LEU A 4 11.23 2.35 -16.52
CA LEU A 4 9.78 2.28 -16.53
C LEU A 4 9.28 1.86 -15.14
N ASN A 5 8.42 2.69 -14.55
CA ASN A 5 7.73 2.31 -13.31
C ASN A 5 6.46 1.55 -13.67
N SER A 6 6.49 0.23 -13.54
CA SER A 6 5.37 -0.66 -13.85
C SER A 6 4.77 -1.23 -12.58
N PHE A 7 3.47 -1.51 -12.63
CA PHE A 7 2.77 -2.31 -11.67
C PHE A 7 2.52 -3.70 -12.25
N GLY A 8 2.86 -4.74 -11.52
CA GLY A 8 2.67 -6.13 -11.93
C GLY A 8 3.03 -7.09 -10.81
N SER A 9 2.64 -8.34 -10.98
CA SER A 9 2.94 -9.44 -10.07
C SER A 9 3.24 -10.72 -10.85
N THR A 10 3.61 -11.79 -10.16
CA THR A 10 3.81 -13.10 -10.77
C THR A 10 2.54 -13.59 -11.47
N GLU A 11 1.38 -13.28 -10.90
CA GLU A 11 0.06 -13.70 -11.35
C GLU A 11 -0.40 -12.96 -12.62
N THR A 12 0.13 -11.77 -12.86
CA THR A 12 -0.27 -10.94 -14.01
C THR A 12 0.63 -11.12 -15.23
N GLY A 13 1.79 -11.75 -15.07
CA GLY A 13 2.79 -11.94 -16.13
C GLY A 13 3.32 -10.61 -16.67
N LEU A 14 2.59 -9.99 -17.60
CA LEU A 14 2.86 -8.63 -18.05
C LEU A 14 2.26 -7.62 -17.07
N ALA A 15 2.90 -6.47 -16.94
CA ALA A 15 2.39 -5.39 -16.09
C ALA A 15 1.01 -4.94 -16.57
N PRO A 16 -0.06 -5.04 -15.74
CA PRO A 16 -1.39 -4.57 -16.13
C PRO A 16 -1.46 -3.05 -16.28
N ALA A 17 -0.56 -2.33 -15.63
CA ALA A 17 -0.44 -0.89 -15.76
C ALA A 17 1.03 -0.43 -15.66
N SER A 18 1.37 0.62 -16.40
CA SER A 18 2.72 1.20 -16.44
C SER A 18 2.68 2.72 -16.51
N ALA A 19 3.67 3.37 -15.91
CA ALA A 19 3.94 4.79 -16.13
C ALA A 19 4.56 5.03 -17.52
N ALA A 20 4.77 6.28 -17.88
CA ALA A 20 5.57 6.62 -19.05
C ALA A 20 7.05 6.23 -18.85
N LEU A 21 7.75 5.97 -19.95
CA LEU A 21 9.19 5.77 -19.93
C LEU A 21 9.86 7.06 -19.45
N LEU A 22 10.78 6.94 -18.51
CA LEU A 22 11.53 8.05 -17.92
C LEU A 22 12.99 7.98 -18.32
N GLU A 23 13.57 9.12 -18.62
CA GLU A 23 15.01 9.25 -18.86
C GLU A 23 15.80 9.00 -17.57
N ALA A 24 17.07 8.58 -17.72
CA ALA A 24 17.96 8.34 -16.61
C ALA A 24 18.11 9.62 -15.75
N GLY A 25 17.95 9.49 -14.42
CA GLY A 25 18.10 10.61 -13.48
C GLY A 25 16.86 11.51 -13.35
N VAL A 26 15.81 11.27 -14.12
CA VAL A 26 14.55 12.01 -13.99
C VAL A 26 13.72 11.43 -12.82
N VAL A 27 13.36 12.29 -11.87
CA VAL A 27 12.37 11.95 -10.84
C VAL A 27 10.98 12.24 -11.40
N PRO A 28 10.06 11.26 -11.45
CA PRO A 28 8.74 11.48 -11.99
C PRO A 28 7.91 12.43 -11.10
N ALA A 29 7.19 13.34 -11.72
CA ALA A 29 6.23 14.21 -11.02
C ALA A 29 5.03 13.42 -10.46
N SER A 30 4.73 12.25 -11.02
CA SER A 30 3.66 11.35 -10.60
C SER A 30 4.06 9.90 -10.80
N LEU A 31 3.59 9.03 -9.92
CA LEU A 31 3.71 7.57 -10.05
C LEU A 31 2.45 6.94 -10.67
N SER A 32 1.50 7.74 -11.13
CA SER A 32 0.27 7.29 -11.78
C SER A 32 0.59 6.43 -13.00
N LYS A 33 -0.23 5.42 -13.25
CA LYS A 33 -0.02 4.42 -14.28
C LYS A 33 -1.20 4.38 -15.25
N ARG A 34 -0.94 4.03 -16.48
CA ARG A 34 -1.97 3.78 -17.49
C ARG A 34 -2.11 2.29 -17.73
N LYS A 35 -3.36 1.87 -17.93
CA LYS A 35 -3.72 0.48 -18.23
C LYS A 35 -2.99 -0.01 -19.49
N SER A 36 -2.48 -1.24 -19.43
CA SER A 36 -1.99 -1.95 -20.61
C SER A 36 -3.13 -2.22 -21.60
N ALA A 37 -2.82 -2.21 -22.89
CA ALA A 37 -3.78 -2.60 -23.93
C ALA A 37 -4.18 -4.08 -23.86
N LEU A 38 -3.35 -4.93 -23.24
CA LEU A 38 -3.57 -6.38 -23.10
C LEU A 38 -4.31 -6.77 -21.81
N CYS A 39 -4.78 -5.79 -21.02
CA CYS A 39 -5.40 -6.05 -19.74
C CYS A 39 -6.60 -5.14 -19.52
N ASP A 40 -7.71 -5.70 -19.05
CA ASP A 40 -8.81 -4.94 -18.49
C ASP A 40 -8.62 -4.78 -16.99
N ILE A 41 -8.99 -3.62 -16.46
CA ILE A 41 -8.92 -3.29 -15.04
C ILE A 41 -10.29 -2.80 -14.57
N ARG A 42 -10.76 -3.35 -13.46
CA ARG A 42 -11.86 -2.84 -12.65
C ARG A 42 -11.35 -2.50 -11.25
N LEU A 43 -11.92 -1.51 -10.60
CA LEU A 43 -11.73 -1.25 -9.19
C LEU A 43 -13.02 -1.60 -8.48
N VAL A 44 -12.95 -2.55 -7.54
CA VAL A 44 -14.14 -3.12 -6.93
C VAL A 44 -14.13 -2.99 -5.40
N ASP A 45 -15.35 -2.92 -4.84
CA ASP A 45 -15.57 -3.02 -3.40
C ASP A 45 -15.44 -4.48 -2.90
N PRO A 46 -15.55 -4.76 -1.59
CA PRO A 46 -15.53 -6.12 -1.07
C PRO A 46 -16.61 -7.03 -1.67
N GLU A 47 -17.76 -6.49 -2.04
CA GLU A 47 -18.91 -7.18 -2.63
C GLU A 47 -18.73 -7.46 -4.13
N GLY A 48 -17.72 -6.85 -4.77
CA GLY A 48 -17.37 -7.03 -6.19
C GLY A 48 -18.04 -6.03 -7.13
N ASN A 49 -18.69 -4.99 -6.61
CA ASN A 49 -19.27 -3.90 -7.40
C ASN A 49 -18.18 -2.88 -7.77
N ASP A 50 -18.34 -2.21 -8.92
CA ASP A 50 -17.43 -1.17 -9.33
C ASP A 50 -17.52 0.04 -8.37
N VAL A 51 -16.36 0.54 -7.92
CA VAL A 51 -16.30 1.79 -7.15
C VAL A 51 -16.30 3.01 -8.08
N PRO A 52 -16.86 4.15 -7.64
CA PRO A 52 -16.79 5.40 -8.40
C PRO A 52 -15.35 5.87 -8.63
N ASP A 53 -15.12 6.60 -9.71
CA ASP A 53 -13.83 7.26 -9.98
C ASP A 53 -13.44 8.17 -8.80
N GLY A 54 -12.17 8.18 -8.45
CA GLY A 54 -11.65 8.89 -7.30
C GLY A 54 -11.73 8.13 -5.97
N MET A 55 -12.50 7.04 -5.91
CA MET A 55 -12.57 6.17 -4.72
C MET A 55 -11.59 5.00 -4.84
N PRO A 56 -10.94 4.60 -3.73
CA PRO A 56 -10.12 3.40 -3.70
C PRO A 56 -10.96 2.13 -3.86
N GLY A 57 -10.46 1.21 -4.69
CA GLY A 57 -11.05 -0.12 -4.88
C GLY A 57 -9.98 -1.17 -5.09
N ASP A 58 -10.31 -2.44 -4.80
CA ASP A 58 -9.46 -3.58 -5.08
C ASP A 58 -9.32 -3.77 -6.59
N CYS A 59 -8.09 -3.81 -7.06
CA CYS A 59 -7.78 -3.95 -8.48
C CYS A 59 -8.08 -5.37 -8.95
N ALA A 60 -9.13 -5.52 -9.72
CA ALA A 60 -9.47 -6.74 -10.43
C ALA A 60 -9.01 -6.63 -11.89
N VAL A 61 -8.32 -7.66 -12.36
CA VAL A 61 -7.72 -7.68 -13.69
C VAL A 61 -8.20 -8.87 -14.50
N ARG A 62 -8.29 -8.68 -15.82
CA ARG A 62 -8.62 -9.73 -16.78
C ARG A 62 -7.82 -9.51 -18.07
N GLY A 63 -7.27 -10.57 -18.64
CA GLY A 63 -6.52 -10.49 -19.89
C GLY A 63 -5.75 -11.76 -20.19
N PRO A 64 -5.15 -11.87 -21.38
CA PRO A 64 -4.46 -13.09 -21.82
C PRO A 64 -3.16 -13.37 -21.06
N SER A 65 -2.62 -12.39 -20.32
CA SER A 65 -1.40 -12.55 -19.52
C SER A 65 -1.67 -12.95 -18.08
N ILE A 66 -2.93 -12.99 -17.66
CA ILE A 66 -3.29 -13.38 -16.30
C ILE A 66 -3.17 -14.91 -16.18
N PHE A 67 -2.56 -15.37 -15.09
CA PHE A 67 -2.43 -16.80 -14.82
C PHE A 67 -3.79 -17.48 -14.65
N SER A 68 -3.83 -18.82 -14.80
CA SER A 68 -5.07 -19.58 -14.71
C SER A 68 -5.47 -19.99 -13.28
N GLY A 69 -4.62 -19.69 -12.30
CA GLY A 69 -4.88 -19.98 -10.89
C GLY A 69 -3.67 -20.58 -10.17
N TYR A 70 -3.76 -20.63 -8.85
CA TYR A 70 -2.77 -21.27 -7.99
C TYR A 70 -2.92 -22.78 -8.02
N TRP A 71 -1.79 -23.49 -8.13
CA TRP A 71 -1.77 -24.94 -8.14
C TRP A 71 -2.26 -25.49 -6.80
N ASN A 72 -3.16 -26.46 -6.85
CA ASN A 72 -3.73 -27.15 -5.68
C ASN A 72 -4.25 -26.24 -4.57
N ALA A 73 -4.85 -25.09 -4.94
CA ALA A 73 -5.38 -24.09 -4.00
C ALA A 73 -6.80 -23.67 -4.37
N PRO A 74 -7.80 -24.61 -4.36
CA PRO A 74 -9.14 -24.32 -4.84
C PRO A 74 -9.86 -23.21 -4.07
N GLU A 75 -9.69 -23.13 -2.76
CA GLU A 75 -10.31 -22.10 -1.93
C GLU A 75 -9.74 -20.71 -2.24
N THR A 76 -8.41 -20.60 -2.40
CA THR A 76 -7.74 -19.35 -2.80
C THR A 76 -8.20 -18.92 -4.18
N ASN A 77 -8.27 -19.85 -5.12
CA ASN A 77 -8.74 -19.56 -6.47
C ASN A 77 -10.21 -19.11 -6.48
N ALA A 78 -11.09 -19.79 -5.73
CA ALA A 78 -12.49 -19.39 -5.62
C ALA A 78 -12.68 -17.99 -4.99
N ARG A 79 -11.80 -17.61 -4.04
CA ARG A 79 -11.83 -16.30 -3.40
C ARG A 79 -11.31 -15.21 -4.34
N ASP A 80 -10.20 -15.48 -5.03
CA ASP A 80 -9.45 -14.44 -5.77
C ASP A 80 -9.90 -14.32 -7.24
N PHE A 81 -10.58 -15.34 -7.78
CA PHE A 81 -11.20 -15.29 -9.10
C PHE A 81 -12.72 -15.24 -9.01
N ALA A 82 -13.32 -14.20 -9.55
CA ALA A 82 -14.77 -14.07 -9.64
C ALA A 82 -15.19 -13.58 -11.04
N GLY A 83 -16.06 -14.33 -11.72
CA GLY A 83 -16.57 -13.95 -13.04
C GLY A 83 -15.49 -13.72 -14.11
N GLY A 84 -14.36 -14.43 -14.02
CA GLY A 84 -13.22 -14.29 -14.95
C GLY A 84 -12.29 -13.11 -14.62
N TRP A 85 -12.46 -12.46 -13.47
CA TRP A 85 -11.59 -11.42 -12.96
C TRP A 85 -10.74 -11.94 -11.82
N PHE A 86 -9.44 -11.62 -11.83
CA PHE A 86 -8.51 -11.92 -10.74
C PHE A 86 -8.32 -10.69 -9.86
N ARG A 87 -8.60 -10.82 -8.57
CA ARG A 87 -8.41 -9.77 -7.56
C ARG A 87 -6.99 -9.80 -7.03
N LEU A 88 -6.27 -8.69 -7.18
CA LEU A 88 -4.86 -8.59 -6.81
C LEU A 88 -4.64 -8.37 -5.31
N GLY A 89 -5.66 -7.86 -4.60
CA GLY A 89 -5.52 -7.41 -3.23
C GLY A 89 -4.70 -6.12 -3.10
N ASP A 90 -4.49 -5.41 -4.21
CA ASP A 90 -3.88 -4.09 -4.26
C ASP A 90 -4.96 -3.05 -4.54
N LEU A 91 -5.03 -2.02 -3.70
CA LEU A 91 -5.99 -0.94 -3.83
C LEU A 91 -5.46 0.14 -4.76
N PHE A 92 -6.27 0.53 -5.71
CA PHE A 92 -6.01 1.64 -6.63
C PHE A 92 -7.14 2.64 -6.60
N ARG A 93 -6.84 3.84 -7.06
CA ARG A 93 -7.81 4.89 -7.36
C ARG A 93 -7.67 5.26 -8.82
N ARG A 94 -8.78 5.37 -9.54
CA ARG A 94 -8.80 5.85 -10.90
C ARG A 94 -8.97 7.35 -10.92
N ASN A 95 -8.07 8.03 -11.64
CA ASN A 95 -8.08 9.47 -11.79
C ASN A 95 -8.99 9.91 -12.95
N PRO A 96 -9.42 11.18 -13.00
CA PRO A 96 -10.26 11.69 -14.08
C PRO A 96 -9.63 11.59 -15.49
N ASP A 97 -8.31 11.55 -15.59
CA ASP A 97 -7.57 11.37 -16.85
C ASP A 97 -7.45 9.89 -17.26
N GLY A 98 -8.08 8.98 -16.51
CA GLY A 98 -8.06 7.53 -16.73
C GLY A 98 -6.79 6.84 -16.25
N SER A 99 -5.86 7.53 -15.59
CA SER A 99 -4.71 6.92 -14.93
C SER A 99 -5.09 6.31 -13.58
N TYR A 100 -4.20 5.49 -13.03
CA TYR A 100 -4.40 4.77 -11.78
C TYR A 100 -3.28 5.07 -10.80
N ASP A 101 -3.65 5.45 -9.58
CA ASP A 101 -2.75 5.61 -8.44
C ASP A 101 -2.83 4.40 -7.53
N PHE A 102 -1.69 3.83 -7.19
CA PHE A 102 -1.61 2.85 -6.12
C PHE A 102 -1.90 3.53 -4.78
N VAL A 103 -2.79 2.94 -4.00
CA VAL A 103 -3.17 3.46 -2.67
C VAL A 103 -2.51 2.64 -1.58
N ASP A 104 -2.74 1.33 -1.52
CA ASP A 104 -2.13 0.41 -0.55
C ASP A 104 -2.49 -1.04 -0.91
N ARG A 105 -2.06 -1.97 -0.06
CA ARG A 105 -2.55 -3.35 -0.04
C ARG A 105 -3.83 -3.46 0.78
N ALA A 106 -4.87 -4.10 0.24
CA ALA A 106 -6.16 -4.28 0.94
C ALA A 106 -5.99 -4.88 2.35
N LYS A 107 -5.07 -5.86 2.49
CA LYS A 107 -4.80 -6.53 3.76
C LYS A 107 -4.13 -5.65 4.83
N TYR A 108 -3.55 -4.51 4.45
CA TYR A 108 -2.88 -3.59 5.38
C TYR A 108 -3.78 -2.41 5.79
N MET A 109 -4.89 -2.22 5.10
CA MET A 109 -5.87 -1.17 5.43
C MET A 109 -6.31 -1.29 6.89
N ILE A 110 -6.31 -0.19 7.60
CA ILE A 110 -6.68 -0.07 9.01
C ILE A 110 -8.11 0.47 9.09
N LYS A 111 -8.99 -0.24 9.79
CA LYS A 111 -10.40 0.16 9.98
C LYS A 111 -10.57 0.87 11.31
N SER A 112 -10.59 2.19 11.31
CA SER A 112 -10.62 3.02 12.51
C SER A 112 -11.89 3.86 12.57
N GLY A 113 -12.80 3.55 13.50
CA GLY A 113 -14.02 4.34 13.71
C GLY A 113 -14.94 4.46 12.49
N GLY A 114 -14.96 3.44 11.64
CA GLY A 114 -15.72 3.45 10.39
C GLY A 114 -14.97 4.02 9.18
N GLU A 115 -13.78 4.58 9.39
CA GLU A 115 -12.94 5.14 8.34
C GLU A 115 -11.84 4.16 7.91
N ASN A 116 -11.47 4.19 6.63
CA ASN A 116 -10.36 3.43 6.10
C ASN A 116 -9.09 4.28 6.12
N ILE A 117 -8.06 3.78 6.79
CA ILE A 117 -6.73 4.38 6.84
C ILE A 117 -5.77 3.51 6.04
N TYR A 118 -5.01 4.14 5.17
CA TYR A 118 -4.03 3.49 4.32
C TYR A 118 -2.62 3.77 4.85
N PRO A 119 -1.92 2.77 5.42
CA PRO A 119 -0.56 2.92 5.92
C PRO A 119 0.40 3.62 4.98
N ALA A 120 0.34 3.31 3.68
CA ALA A 120 1.23 3.92 2.68
C ALA A 120 1.08 5.45 2.59
N GLU A 121 -0.10 6.02 2.85
CA GLU A 121 -0.31 7.47 2.89
C GLU A 121 0.46 8.11 4.06
N ILE A 122 0.42 7.47 5.23
CA ILE A 122 1.12 7.95 6.43
C ILE A 122 2.64 7.79 6.24
N GLU A 123 3.07 6.62 5.76
CA GLU A 123 4.47 6.33 5.46
C GLU A 123 5.05 7.32 4.46
N GLY A 124 4.29 7.66 3.41
CA GLY A 124 4.70 8.65 2.43
C GLY A 124 4.93 10.04 3.05
N VAL A 125 4.11 10.44 4.03
CA VAL A 125 4.30 11.70 4.78
C VAL A 125 5.56 11.62 5.64
N LEU A 126 5.79 10.52 6.33
CA LEU A 126 6.96 10.35 7.20
C LEU A 126 8.26 10.31 6.39
N LEU A 127 8.29 9.53 5.31
CA LEU A 127 9.46 9.37 4.44
C LEU A 127 9.80 10.63 3.60
N ALA A 128 8.90 11.62 3.55
CA ALA A 128 9.20 12.91 2.93
C ALA A 128 10.16 13.77 3.77
N ASP A 129 10.33 13.50 5.07
CA ASP A 129 11.36 14.15 5.90
C ASP A 129 12.69 13.40 5.72
N ALA A 130 13.74 14.11 5.29
CA ALA A 130 15.06 13.52 5.01
C ALA A 130 15.72 12.89 6.25
N ARG A 131 15.25 13.21 7.46
CA ARG A 131 15.73 12.61 8.72
C ARG A 131 15.09 11.26 9.03
N VAL A 132 14.09 10.84 8.26
CA VAL A 132 13.46 9.51 8.36
C VAL A 132 14.14 8.58 7.37
N ALA A 133 14.83 7.57 7.88
CA ALA A 133 15.50 6.55 7.06
C ALA A 133 14.56 5.45 6.62
N GLU A 134 13.57 5.09 7.47
CA GLU A 134 12.55 4.08 7.19
C GLU A 134 11.31 4.35 8.05
N ALA A 135 10.13 4.07 7.50
CA ALA A 135 8.87 4.16 8.24
C ALA A 135 7.90 3.04 7.83
N VAL A 136 7.30 2.41 8.82
CA VAL A 136 6.26 1.40 8.62
C VAL A 136 5.11 1.67 9.57
N VAL A 137 3.91 1.71 9.03
CA VAL A 137 2.69 1.88 9.81
C VAL A 137 1.92 0.57 9.82
N VAL A 138 1.56 0.13 11.01
CA VAL A 138 0.78 -1.08 11.22
C VAL A 138 -0.42 -0.80 12.12
N ARG A 139 -1.38 -1.70 12.10
CA ARG A 139 -2.56 -1.59 12.96
C ARG A 139 -2.27 -2.12 14.36
N ARG A 140 -2.93 -1.52 15.33
CA ARG A 140 -3.10 -2.04 16.68
C ARG A 140 -4.58 -2.03 17.02
N ALA A 141 -5.05 -3.07 17.72
CA ALA A 141 -6.41 -3.10 18.25
C ALA A 141 -6.64 -1.95 19.24
N ASP A 142 -7.82 -1.35 19.20
CA ASP A 142 -8.22 -0.24 20.05
C ASP A 142 -9.69 -0.41 20.46
N ASP A 143 -9.98 -0.33 21.75
CA ASP A 143 -11.32 -0.60 22.29
C ASP A 143 -12.38 0.42 21.81
N ARG A 144 -11.97 1.64 21.47
CA ARG A 144 -12.87 2.70 21.03
C ARG A 144 -13.04 2.75 19.52
N TRP A 145 -11.95 2.55 18.78
CA TRP A 145 -11.89 2.79 17.34
C TRP A 145 -11.84 1.50 16.52
N GLY A 146 -11.76 0.33 17.16
CA GLY A 146 -11.54 -0.96 16.54
C GLY A 146 -10.07 -1.19 16.23
N GLU A 147 -9.51 -0.40 15.33
CA GLU A 147 -8.10 -0.39 15.01
C GLU A 147 -7.55 1.04 14.97
N VAL A 148 -6.26 1.20 15.27
CA VAL A 148 -5.56 2.48 15.16
C VAL A 148 -4.19 2.30 14.53
N PRO A 149 -3.69 3.33 13.78
CA PRO A 149 -2.35 3.28 13.21
C PRO A 149 -1.27 3.52 14.28
N VAL A 150 -0.21 2.70 14.23
CA VAL A 150 1.03 2.86 14.98
C VAL A 150 2.18 2.93 14.00
N ALA A 151 3.03 3.94 14.12
CA ALA A 151 4.18 4.14 13.26
C ALA A 151 5.46 3.65 13.93
N PHE A 152 6.22 2.80 13.23
CA PHE A 152 7.62 2.48 13.55
C PHE A 152 8.50 3.31 12.62
N VAL A 153 9.47 4.03 13.20
CA VAL A 153 10.31 4.98 12.47
C VAL A 153 11.77 4.72 12.79
N ALA A 154 12.59 4.50 11.77
CA ALA A 154 14.03 4.63 11.88
C ALA A 154 14.44 6.05 11.46
N ARG A 155 15.18 6.72 12.29
CA ARG A 155 15.68 8.07 12.02
C ARG A 155 17.16 8.05 11.65
N SER A 156 17.53 8.83 10.65
CA SER A 156 18.93 9.08 10.29
C SER A 156 19.55 10.21 11.10
N ASP A 157 18.72 11.03 11.75
CA ASP A 157 19.12 12.12 12.63
C ASP A 157 18.45 11.96 14.00
N PRO A 158 19.24 11.76 15.08
CA PRO A 158 18.71 11.61 16.44
C PRO A 158 17.96 12.84 16.98
N SER A 159 18.11 14.01 16.37
CA SER A 159 17.38 15.22 16.76
C SER A 159 15.88 15.14 16.43
N LEU A 160 15.47 14.27 15.49
CA LEU A 160 14.08 14.07 15.15
C LEU A 160 13.36 13.40 16.33
N ASP A 161 12.44 14.10 16.94
CA ASP A 161 11.66 13.60 18.07
C ASP A 161 10.20 13.28 17.72
N GLU A 162 9.45 12.73 18.66
CA GLU A 162 8.04 12.35 18.48
C GLU A 162 7.16 13.58 18.21
N ALA A 163 7.44 14.72 18.85
CA ALA A 163 6.66 15.94 18.68
C ALA A 163 6.80 16.50 17.26
N GLU A 164 7.97 16.39 16.66
CA GLU A 164 8.21 16.78 15.27
C GLU A 164 7.51 15.85 14.28
N ILE A 165 7.54 14.53 14.52
CA ILE A 165 6.77 13.55 13.74
C ILE A 165 5.26 13.85 13.84
N GLU A 166 4.77 14.12 15.05
CA GLU A 166 3.37 14.48 15.25
C GLU A 166 3.00 15.78 14.51
N ALA A 167 3.87 16.78 14.57
CA ALA A 167 3.68 18.05 13.86
C ALA A 167 3.67 17.85 12.33
N LEU A 168 4.54 16.98 11.81
CA LEU A 168 4.59 16.61 10.39
C LEU A 168 3.26 15.95 9.97
N CYS A 169 2.80 14.96 10.71
CA CYS A 169 1.52 14.29 10.46
C CYS A 169 0.34 15.25 10.58
N ARG A 170 0.37 16.19 11.52
CA ARG A 170 -0.70 17.19 11.74
C ARG A 170 -0.86 18.13 10.56
N ARG A 171 0.22 18.50 9.89
CA ARG A 171 0.20 19.37 8.70
C ARG A 171 -0.34 18.68 7.46
N SER A 172 -0.15 17.36 7.34
CA SER A 172 -0.32 16.64 6.08
C SER A 172 -1.47 15.63 6.10
N LEU A 173 -1.95 15.21 7.29
CA LEU A 173 -2.94 14.15 7.44
C LEU A 173 -4.19 14.61 8.19
N ALA A 174 -5.34 14.11 7.77
CA ALA A 174 -6.58 14.22 8.53
C ALA A 174 -6.41 13.62 9.93
N GLY A 175 -7.16 14.13 10.92
CA GLY A 175 -6.96 13.78 12.33
C GLY A 175 -7.04 12.29 12.64
N TYR A 176 -7.99 11.59 11.99
CA TYR A 176 -8.20 10.15 12.18
C TYR A 176 -7.08 9.28 11.58
N LYS A 177 -6.34 9.80 10.58
CA LYS A 177 -5.23 9.10 9.92
C LYS A 177 -3.92 9.18 10.69
N ARG A 178 -3.80 10.09 11.66
CA ARG A 178 -2.54 10.30 12.39
C ARG A 178 -2.22 9.11 13.27
N PRO A 179 -0.95 8.66 13.30
CA PRO A 179 -0.53 7.61 14.23
C PRO A 179 -0.92 7.96 15.67
N LYS A 180 -1.43 6.98 16.40
CA LYS A 180 -1.74 7.10 17.84
C LYS A 180 -0.52 6.86 18.71
N GLU A 181 0.53 6.31 18.11
CA GLU A 181 1.80 6.04 18.76
C GLU A 181 2.91 6.05 17.72
N VAL A 182 4.06 6.57 18.08
CA VAL A 182 5.29 6.54 17.28
C VAL A 182 6.34 5.77 18.07
N ARG A 183 6.96 4.77 17.47
CA ARG A 183 8.06 3.99 18.06
C ARG A 183 9.32 4.19 17.23
N PHE A 184 10.34 4.78 17.80
CA PHE A 184 11.65 4.82 17.20
C PHE A 184 12.34 3.47 17.38
N ILE A 185 12.83 2.91 16.28
CA ILE A 185 13.62 1.67 16.28
C ILE A 185 14.81 1.83 15.33
N GLU A 186 15.82 0.99 15.51
CA GLU A 186 16.98 0.96 14.62
C GLU A 186 16.57 0.43 13.22
N PHE A 187 17.25 0.91 12.19
CA PHE A 187 16.96 0.52 10.80
C PHE A 187 17.06 -1.00 10.59
N GLU A 188 18.04 -1.63 11.23
CA GLU A 188 18.30 -3.07 11.19
C GLU A 188 17.26 -3.88 11.97
N ALA A 189 16.49 -3.24 12.84
CA ALA A 189 15.45 -3.89 13.63
C ALA A 189 14.15 -4.13 12.83
N PHE A 190 14.02 -3.57 11.61
CA PHE A 190 12.90 -3.90 10.74
C PHE A 190 13.03 -5.33 10.20
N PRO A 191 12.07 -6.23 10.47
CA PRO A 191 12.08 -7.57 9.94
C PRO A 191 11.90 -7.54 8.43
N ARG A 192 12.82 -8.15 7.68
CA ARG A 192 12.81 -8.15 6.23
C ARG A 192 12.78 -9.57 5.67
N SER A 193 12.04 -9.76 4.59
CA SER A 193 12.07 -10.98 3.80
C SER A 193 13.42 -11.10 3.07
N ALA A 194 13.69 -12.28 2.49
CA ALA A 194 14.86 -12.50 1.64
C ALA A 194 14.96 -11.53 0.44
N THR A 195 13.85 -10.92 0.04
CA THR A 195 13.79 -9.89 -1.03
C THR A 195 13.92 -8.46 -0.50
N GLY A 196 14.19 -8.27 0.80
CA GLY A 196 14.35 -6.96 1.45
C GLY A 196 13.04 -6.25 1.84
N LYS A 197 11.87 -6.83 1.56
CA LYS A 197 10.57 -6.24 1.92
C LYS A 197 10.30 -6.41 3.40
N ILE A 198 9.82 -5.33 4.05
CA ILE A 198 9.47 -5.36 5.47
C ILE A 198 8.25 -6.28 5.70
N GLN A 199 8.36 -7.13 6.71
CA GLN A 199 7.34 -8.08 7.12
C GLN A 199 6.42 -7.44 8.17
N ARG A 200 5.38 -6.73 7.71
CA ARG A 200 4.46 -5.97 8.58
C ARG A 200 3.80 -6.84 9.66
N HIS A 201 3.51 -8.11 9.37
CA HIS A 201 2.89 -9.02 10.35
C HIS A 201 3.78 -9.25 11.57
N GLU A 202 5.11 -9.25 11.40
CA GLU A 202 6.05 -9.33 12.53
C GLU A 202 6.07 -8.03 13.34
N MET A 203 5.90 -6.87 12.68
CA MET A 203 5.75 -5.59 13.38
C MET A 203 4.44 -5.54 14.17
N GLU A 204 3.33 -6.06 13.61
CA GLU A 204 2.05 -6.20 14.32
C GLU A 204 2.17 -7.14 15.54
N ALA A 205 2.92 -8.25 15.41
CA ALA A 205 3.15 -9.20 16.52
C ALA A 205 3.89 -8.52 17.69
N ARG A 206 4.90 -7.69 17.40
CA ARG A 206 5.61 -6.92 18.44
C ARG A 206 4.70 -5.99 19.25
N LEU A 207 3.63 -5.44 18.63
CA LEU A 207 2.65 -4.63 19.35
C LEU A 207 1.79 -5.46 20.31
N ARG A 208 1.57 -6.73 20.02
CA ARG A 208 0.82 -7.66 20.89
C ARG A 208 1.67 -8.27 22.01
N GLY A 209 2.98 -8.01 22.03
CA GLY A 209 3.90 -8.63 22.99
C GLY A 209 4.22 -10.09 22.69
N GLU A 210 4.06 -10.50 21.45
CA GLU A 210 4.29 -11.87 20.96
C GLU A 210 5.65 -12.00 20.24
N GLY A 211 6.59 -11.10 20.50
CA GLY A 211 7.91 -11.06 19.87
C GLY A 211 9.04 -11.41 20.82
#